data_c5eca6faa2dc745c0dc18aca0838da11
#
_entry.id   c5eca6faa2dc745c0dc18aca0838da11
#
_cell.length_a   1.000
_cell.length_b   1.000
_cell.length_c   1.000
_cell.angle_alpha   90.00
_cell.angle_beta   90.00
_cell.angle_gamma   90.00
#
_symmetry.space_group_name_H-M   'P 1'
#
loop_
_entity.id
_entity.type
_entity.pdbx_description
1 polymer ?
#
loop_
_entity_poly.entity_id
_entity_poly.type
_entity_poly.pdbx_seq_one_letter_code
_entity_poly.pdbx_strand_id
1 'polypeptide(L)'
;LLGKSELAEQRIAELEKGKKEITDKLPDDDISVVILYVTSKSLAVKLDNSIAGDIAGILELDNIASGLAPDTVGSETTPLDIEYIVEKDPDYVLVTTMISSNEEAKKTVEEQFASNPAWSSVNAINEGRVIYLPQQYYLYNAGPYYVDAIKYMAQSIYPDIYGEVEETF
;
A
#
# COMPACT_ATOMS: atom_id res chain seq x y z
N LEU A 1 -18.08 -32.28 -7.40
CA LEU A 1 -17.10 -31.54 -8.23
C LEU A 1 -17.71 -30.31 -8.88
N LEU A 2 -18.96 -30.38 -9.39
CA LEU A 2 -19.67 -29.22 -9.98
C LEU A 2 -19.95 -28.12 -8.97
N GLY A 3 -20.34 -28.43 -7.73
CA GLY A 3 -20.62 -27.45 -6.69
C GLY A 3 -19.41 -26.62 -6.24
N LYS A 4 -18.17 -27.11 -6.42
CA LYS A 4 -16.94 -26.34 -6.14
C LYS A 4 -16.63 -25.32 -7.24
N SER A 5 -16.93 -25.63 -8.50
CA SER A 5 -16.79 -24.70 -9.61
C SER A 5 -17.80 -23.55 -9.50
N GLU A 6 -19.06 -23.85 -9.21
CA GLU A 6 -20.09 -22.83 -9.01
C GLU A 6 -19.78 -21.91 -7.83
N LEU A 7 -19.29 -22.46 -6.72
CA LEU A 7 -18.89 -21.67 -5.55
C LEU A 7 -17.68 -20.78 -5.86
N ALA A 8 -16.71 -21.27 -6.64
CA ALA A 8 -15.56 -20.48 -7.07
C ALA A 8 -15.99 -19.34 -8.01
N GLU A 9 -16.87 -19.61 -8.97
CA GLU A 9 -17.41 -18.60 -9.87
C GLU A 9 -18.22 -17.53 -9.13
N GLN A 10 -19.03 -17.92 -8.14
CA GLN A 10 -19.77 -16.98 -7.28
C GLN A 10 -18.82 -16.07 -6.50
N ARG A 11 -17.76 -16.61 -5.90
CA ARG A 11 -16.76 -15.83 -5.16
C ARG A 11 -16.01 -14.87 -6.06
N ILE A 12 -15.63 -15.29 -7.26
CA ILE A 12 -14.99 -14.42 -8.24
C ILE A 12 -15.93 -13.28 -8.63
N ALA A 13 -17.21 -13.59 -8.88
CA ALA A 13 -18.21 -12.57 -9.21
C ALA A 13 -18.44 -11.56 -8.07
N GLU A 14 -18.44 -12.02 -6.82
CA GLU A 14 -18.55 -11.16 -5.63
C GLU A 14 -17.32 -10.24 -5.47
N LEU A 15 -16.11 -10.77 -5.71
CA LEU A 15 -14.87 -10.01 -5.67
C LEU A 15 -14.84 -8.93 -6.77
N GLU A 16 -15.19 -9.28 -7.99
CA GLU A 16 -15.26 -8.34 -9.12
C GLU A 16 -16.33 -7.27 -8.89
N LYS A 17 -17.48 -7.64 -8.33
CA LYS A 17 -18.52 -6.68 -7.96
C LYS A 17 -18.03 -5.71 -6.89
N GLY A 18 -17.43 -6.21 -5.80
CA GLY A 18 -16.90 -5.40 -4.72
C GLY A 18 -15.80 -4.44 -5.20
N LYS A 19 -14.89 -4.92 -6.03
CA LYS A 19 -13.86 -4.10 -6.69
C LYS A 19 -14.51 -2.99 -7.52
N LYS A 20 -15.46 -3.34 -8.38
CA LYS A 20 -16.16 -2.37 -9.24
C LYS A 20 -16.91 -1.29 -8.45
N GLU A 21 -17.57 -1.63 -7.37
CA GLU A 21 -18.27 -0.69 -6.50
C GLU A 21 -17.33 0.36 -5.89
N ILE A 22 -16.07 0.00 -5.68
CA ILE A 22 -15.04 0.93 -5.21
C ILE A 22 -14.51 1.76 -6.38
N THR A 23 -14.11 1.13 -7.47
CA THR A 23 -13.48 1.82 -8.61
C THR A 23 -14.44 2.75 -9.34
N ASP A 24 -15.74 2.48 -9.37
CA ASP A 24 -16.75 3.36 -9.97
C ASP A 24 -16.88 4.73 -9.26
N LYS A 25 -16.34 4.86 -8.06
CA LYS A 25 -16.39 6.09 -7.26
C LYS A 25 -15.06 6.84 -7.20
N LEU A 26 -14.02 6.30 -7.86
CA LEU A 26 -12.72 6.96 -7.86
C LEU A 26 -12.82 8.37 -8.44
N PRO A 27 -12.23 9.37 -7.78
CA PRO A 27 -12.11 10.70 -8.34
C PRO A 27 -11.08 10.71 -9.48
N ASP A 28 -11.14 11.73 -10.32
CA ASP A 28 -10.15 11.99 -11.38
C ASP A 28 -8.99 12.83 -10.79
N ASP A 29 -8.27 12.24 -9.84
CA ASP A 29 -7.16 12.87 -9.12
C ASP A 29 -5.86 12.11 -9.39
N ASP A 30 -4.79 12.84 -9.65
CA ASP A 30 -3.44 12.30 -9.81
C ASP A 30 -2.73 12.24 -8.44
N ILE A 31 -2.98 11.18 -7.67
CA ILE A 31 -2.35 10.96 -6.36
C ILE A 31 -1.15 10.03 -6.52
N SER A 32 0.02 10.50 -6.10
CA SER A 32 1.25 9.72 -6.10
C SER A 32 1.54 9.09 -4.73
N VAL A 33 2.07 7.88 -4.74
CA VAL A 33 2.39 7.14 -3.52
C VAL A 33 3.77 6.48 -3.59
N VAL A 34 4.42 6.36 -2.45
CA VAL A 34 5.54 5.44 -2.25
C VAL A 34 5.11 4.36 -1.26
N ILE A 35 5.43 3.10 -1.56
CA ILE A 35 5.10 1.97 -0.70
C ILE A 35 6.38 1.45 -0.07
N LEU A 36 6.56 1.71 1.22
CA LEU A 36 7.71 1.26 1.98
C LEU A 36 7.49 -0.14 2.55
N TYR A 37 8.54 -0.93 2.54
CA TYR A 37 8.60 -2.21 3.22
C TYR A 37 9.62 -2.11 4.35
N VAL A 38 9.14 -2.16 5.57
CA VAL A 38 9.94 -1.93 6.77
C VAL A 38 10.11 -3.23 7.55
N THR A 39 11.34 -3.58 7.82
CA THR A 39 11.71 -4.66 8.73
C THR A 39 12.52 -4.09 9.89
N SER A 40 12.80 -4.90 10.91
CA SER A 40 13.67 -4.48 12.02
C SER A 40 15.12 -4.15 11.60
N LYS A 41 15.51 -4.47 10.36
CA LYS A 41 16.90 -4.34 9.89
C LYS A 41 17.06 -3.54 8.60
N SER A 42 16.00 -3.36 7.83
CA SER A 42 16.08 -2.79 6.49
C SER A 42 14.82 -2.05 6.10
N LEU A 43 14.99 -1.13 5.18
CA LEU A 43 13.94 -0.40 4.51
C LEU A 43 14.11 -0.61 2.99
N ALA A 44 13.03 -0.97 2.32
CA ALA A 44 12.97 -1.13 0.86
C ALA A 44 11.69 -0.49 0.32
N VAL A 45 11.56 -0.42 -0.99
CA VAL A 45 10.37 0.10 -1.67
C VAL A 45 9.67 -1.04 -2.41
N LYS A 46 8.35 -1.14 -2.27
CA LYS A 46 7.51 -2.13 -2.96
C LYS A 46 7.19 -1.67 -4.38
N LEU A 47 7.29 -2.62 -5.30
CA LEU A 47 6.96 -2.46 -6.72
C LEU A 47 5.48 -2.80 -7.00
N ASP A 48 5.05 -2.56 -8.24
CA ASP A 48 3.68 -2.79 -8.69
C ASP A 48 3.24 -4.25 -8.64
N ASN A 49 4.18 -5.20 -8.69
CA ASN A 49 3.92 -6.63 -8.56
C ASN A 49 3.74 -7.12 -7.12
N SER A 50 3.84 -6.22 -6.14
CA SER A 50 3.44 -6.50 -4.75
C SER A 50 1.92 -6.37 -4.57
N ILE A 51 1.38 -6.95 -3.49
CA ILE A 51 -0.05 -6.82 -3.17
C ILE A 51 -0.46 -5.34 -3.03
N ALA A 52 0.33 -4.56 -2.29
CA ALA A 52 0.06 -3.13 -2.11
C ALA A 52 0.21 -2.34 -3.41
N GLY A 53 1.19 -2.68 -4.26
CA GLY A 53 1.39 -2.06 -5.57
C GLY A 53 0.25 -2.38 -6.54
N ASP A 54 -0.21 -3.62 -6.58
CA ASP A 54 -1.35 -4.04 -7.41
C ASP A 54 -2.64 -3.30 -6.98
N ILE A 55 -2.90 -3.20 -5.68
CA ILE A 55 -4.06 -2.47 -5.16
C ILE A 55 -3.96 -0.97 -5.44
N ALA A 56 -2.77 -0.37 -5.29
CA ALA A 56 -2.55 1.02 -5.68
C ALA A 56 -2.88 1.25 -7.17
N GLY A 57 -2.45 0.34 -8.05
CA GLY A 57 -2.79 0.38 -9.47
C GLY A 57 -4.29 0.24 -9.75
N ILE A 58 -5.02 -0.59 -9.00
CA ILE A 58 -6.48 -0.71 -9.08
C ILE A 58 -7.18 0.62 -8.71
N LEU A 59 -6.64 1.34 -7.75
CA LEU A 59 -7.13 2.63 -7.30
C LEU A 59 -6.58 3.81 -8.13
N GLU A 60 -5.92 3.52 -9.25
CA GLU A 60 -5.34 4.51 -10.15
C GLU A 60 -4.33 5.46 -9.46
N LEU A 61 -3.70 4.99 -8.37
CA LEU A 61 -2.64 5.73 -7.68
C LEU A 61 -1.31 5.56 -8.44
N ASP A 62 -0.57 6.64 -8.58
CA ASP A 62 0.76 6.63 -9.19
C ASP A 62 1.82 6.13 -8.18
N ASN A 63 2.20 4.87 -8.27
CA ASN A 63 3.32 4.34 -7.50
C ASN A 63 4.62 4.87 -8.10
N ILE A 64 5.32 5.77 -7.40
CA ILE A 64 6.57 6.37 -7.89
C ILE A 64 7.66 5.34 -8.18
N ALA A 65 7.54 4.12 -7.66
CA ALA A 65 8.46 3.01 -7.94
C ALA A 65 8.06 2.20 -9.20
N SER A 66 6.98 2.59 -9.89
CA SER A 66 6.56 1.94 -11.14
C SER A 66 7.68 1.96 -12.18
N GLY A 67 7.97 0.81 -12.75
CA GLY A 67 9.02 0.65 -13.77
C GLY A 67 10.46 0.63 -13.24
N LEU A 68 10.69 0.76 -11.93
CA LEU A 68 12.03 0.56 -11.36
C LEU A 68 12.44 -0.93 -11.39
N ALA A 69 13.74 -1.16 -11.50
CA ALA A 69 14.29 -2.52 -11.48
C ALA A 69 14.18 -3.13 -10.08
N PRO A 70 13.73 -4.40 -9.97
CA PRO A 70 13.75 -5.09 -8.69
C PRO A 70 15.17 -5.34 -8.19
N ASP A 71 15.33 -5.48 -6.88
CA ASP A 71 16.62 -5.80 -6.24
C ASP A 71 17.19 -7.15 -6.70
N THR A 72 16.30 -8.11 -6.98
CA THR A 72 16.60 -9.39 -7.63
C THR A 72 15.49 -9.79 -8.58
N VAL A 73 15.81 -10.62 -9.56
CA VAL A 73 14.83 -11.09 -10.56
C VAL A 73 13.62 -11.73 -9.89
N GLY A 74 12.44 -11.19 -10.15
CA GLY A 74 11.18 -11.70 -9.59
C GLY A 74 10.86 -11.16 -8.19
N SER A 75 11.67 -10.27 -7.63
CA SER A 75 11.38 -9.60 -6.37
C SER A 75 10.25 -8.57 -6.51
N GLU A 76 9.53 -8.36 -5.41
CA GLU A 76 8.51 -7.32 -5.27
C GLU A 76 9.06 -6.01 -4.71
N THR A 77 10.37 -5.95 -4.49
CA THR A 77 11.05 -4.80 -3.88
C THR A 77 12.20 -4.29 -4.73
N THR A 78 12.45 -3.00 -4.59
CA THR A 78 13.66 -2.33 -5.06
C THR A 78 14.39 -1.70 -3.89
N PRO A 79 15.73 -1.54 -3.93
CA PRO A 79 16.45 -0.83 -2.88
C PRO A 79 15.91 0.58 -2.67
N LEU A 80 15.92 1.03 -1.43
CA LEU A 80 15.54 2.40 -1.10
C LEU A 80 16.55 3.39 -1.67
N ASP A 81 16.06 4.33 -2.46
CA ASP A 81 16.76 5.54 -2.86
C ASP A 81 16.01 6.76 -2.33
N ILE A 82 16.52 7.33 -1.25
CA ILE A 82 15.86 8.48 -0.59
C ILE A 82 15.92 9.74 -1.46
N GLU A 83 16.97 9.93 -2.24
CA GLU A 83 17.10 11.11 -3.13
C GLU A 83 16.02 11.04 -4.22
N TYR A 84 15.77 9.86 -4.76
CA TYR A 84 14.70 9.62 -5.71
C TYR A 84 13.32 9.91 -5.11
N ILE A 85 13.07 9.46 -3.87
CA ILE A 85 11.79 9.71 -3.18
C ILE A 85 11.61 11.20 -2.91
N VAL A 86 12.66 11.91 -2.49
CA VAL A 86 12.63 13.37 -2.28
C VAL A 86 12.37 14.11 -3.58
N GLU A 87 13.00 13.69 -4.68
CA GLU A 87 12.78 14.30 -6.02
C GLU A 87 11.33 14.10 -6.50
N LYS A 88 10.76 12.92 -6.26
CA LYS A 88 9.38 12.60 -6.65
C LYS A 88 8.33 13.21 -5.73
N ASP A 89 8.68 13.44 -4.46
CA ASP A 89 7.83 14.02 -3.41
C ASP A 89 6.39 13.47 -3.42
N PRO A 90 6.20 12.17 -3.16
CA PRO A 90 4.89 11.53 -3.25
C PRO A 90 3.88 12.14 -2.28
N ASP A 91 2.59 12.13 -2.66
CA ASP A 91 1.50 12.67 -1.85
C ASP A 91 1.26 11.86 -0.57
N TYR A 92 1.47 10.54 -0.62
CA TYR A 92 1.33 9.64 0.53
C TYR A 92 2.50 8.67 0.63
N VAL A 93 2.84 8.34 1.87
CA VAL A 93 3.75 7.24 2.21
C VAL A 93 2.94 6.10 2.79
N LEU A 94 2.89 4.98 2.07
CA LEU A 94 2.24 3.75 2.52
C LEU A 94 3.29 2.84 3.12
N VAL A 95 3.04 2.29 4.31
CA VAL A 95 3.98 1.45 5.03
C VAL A 95 3.45 0.03 5.15
N THR A 96 4.21 -0.92 4.63
CA THR A 96 4.04 -2.36 4.89
C THR A 96 5.17 -2.84 5.80
N THR A 97 4.89 -3.74 6.72
CA THR A 97 5.89 -4.24 7.68
C THR A 97 5.64 -5.67 8.09
N MET A 98 6.72 -6.40 8.42
CA MET A 98 6.65 -7.71 9.06
C MET A 98 6.73 -7.64 10.59
N ILE A 99 6.85 -6.45 11.17
CA ILE A 99 6.88 -6.26 12.62
C ILE A 99 5.48 -6.49 13.17
N SER A 100 5.31 -7.50 14.01
CA SER A 100 3.99 -7.96 14.47
C SER A 100 3.31 -7.03 15.47
N SER A 101 4.07 -6.19 16.17
CA SER A 101 3.53 -5.17 17.06
C SER A 101 3.37 -3.84 16.30
N ASN A 102 2.15 -3.33 16.26
CA ASN A 102 1.85 -2.05 15.60
C ASN A 102 2.63 -0.88 16.21
N GLU A 103 2.74 -0.87 17.55
CA GLU A 103 3.49 0.15 18.29
C GLU A 103 4.99 0.08 17.95
N GLU A 104 5.56 -1.11 17.93
CA GLU A 104 6.96 -1.33 17.56
C GLU A 104 7.21 -0.99 16.09
N ALA A 105 6.27 -1.32 15.20
CA ALA A 105 6.34 -0.97 13.78
C ALA A 105 6.37 0.55 13.58
N LYS A 106 5.46 1.28 14.21
CA LYS A 106 5.43 2.76 14.15
C LYS A 106 6.73 3.36 14.66
N LYS A 107 7.19 2.92 15.82
CA LYS A 107 8.45 3.37 16.41
C LYS A 107 9.63 3.11 15.47
N THR A 108 9.72 1.92 14.88
CA THR A 108 10.79 1.59 13.94
C THR A 108 10.77 2.49 12.72
N VAL A 109 9.60 2.77 12.15
CA VAL A 109 9.45 3.69 11.01
C VAL A 109 9.87 5.11 11.39
N GLU A 110 9.44 5.62 12.54
CA GLU A 110 9.82 6.95 13.04
C GLU A 110 11.33 7.05 13.27
N GLU A 111 11.96 6.02 13.84
CA GLU A 111 13.40 5.94 14.00
C GLU A 111 14.14 5.94 12.65
N GLN A 112 13.61 5.23 11.65
CA GLN A 112 14.17 5.24 10.29
C GLN A 112 14.07 6.62 9.65
N PHE A 113 12.93 7.30 9.78
CA PHE A 113 12.78 8.67 9.26
C PHE A 113 13.71 9.66 10.00
N ALA A 114 13.86 9.54 11.30
CA ALA A 114 14.76 10.37 12.09
C ALA A 114 16.25 10.10 11.80
N SER A 115 16.59 8.90 11.34
CA SER A 115 17.98 8.50 11.07
C SER A 115 18.61 9.19 9.87
N ASN A 116 17.81 9.68 8.93
CA ASN A 116 18.27 10.36 7.73
C ASN A 116 17.49 11.67 7.52
N PRO A 117 18.18 12.83 7.64
CA PRO A 117 17.55 14.15 7.49
C PRO A 117 16.83 14.37 6.15
N ALA A 118 17.18 13.61 5.09
CA ALA A 118 16.55 13.73 3.79
C ALA A 118 15.04 13.44 3.84
N TRP A 119 14.57 12.56 4.76
CA TRP A 119 13.16 12.29 4.97
C TRP A 119 12.35 13.53 5.34
N SER A 120 12.96 14.52 6.01
CA SER A 120 12.29 15.77 6.35
C SER A 120 11.96 16.66 5.14
N SER A 121 12.50 16.33 3.96
CA SER A 121 12.18 16.98 2.70
C SER A 121 10.97 16.38 1.98
N VAL A 122 10.44 15.25 2.47
CA VAL A 122 9.24 14.61 1.92
C VAL A 122 8.00 15.24 2.58
N ASN A 123 7.19 15.95 1.81
CA ASN A 123 6.04 16.68 2.33
C ASN A 123 5.01 15.76 2.98
N ALA A 124 4.77 14.59 2.43
CA ALA A 124 3.84 13.60 3.00
C ALA A 124 4.18 13.23 4.45
N ILE A 125 5.47 13.14 4.80
CA ILE A 125 5.91 12.84 6.17
C ILE A 125 5.64 14.02 7.09
N ASN A 126 5.98 15.24 6.66
CA ASN A 126 5.79 16.45 7.44
C ASN A 126 4.31 16.76 7.72
N GLU A 127 3.44 16.40 6.78
CA GLU A 127 2.00 16.62 6.86
C GLU A 127 1.23 15.44 7.48
N GLY A 128 1.95 14.41 7.93
CA GLY A 128 1.34 13.23 8.55
C GLY A 128 0.59 12.31 7.60
N ARG A 129 0.85 12.41 6.28
CA ARG A 129 0.26 11.52 5.26
C ARG A 129 1.03 10.20 5.14
N VAL A 130 1.26 9.56 6.28
CA VAL A 130 1.88 8.23 6.41
C VAL A 130 0.82 7.25 6.85
N ILE A 131 0.54 6.26 5.99
CA ILE A 131 -0.51 5.27 6.20
C ILE A 131 0.12 3.91 6.43
N TYR A 132 -0.20 3.29 7.56
CA TYR A 132 0.24 1.94 7.89
C TYR A 132 -0.77 0.93 7.36
N LEU A 133 -0.32 0.05 6.48
CA LEU A 133 -1.17 -0.96 5.85
C LEU A 133 -1.22 -2.23 6.71
N PRO A 134 -2.42 -2.73 7.08
CA PRO A 134 -2.56 -3.93 7.90
C PRO A 134 -1.93 -5.16 7.26
N GLN A 135 -1.12 -5.89 8.02
CA GLN A 135 -0.41 -7.08 7.54
C GLN A 135 -1.36 -8.15 6.98
N GLN A 136 -2.51 -8.31 7.60
CA GLN A 136 -3.53 -9.28 7.19
C GLN A 136 -4.04 -9.06 5.76
N TYR A 137 -3.95 -7.82 5.25
CA TYR A 137 -4.41 -7.46 3.91
C TYR A 137 -3.28 -7.38 2.88
N TYR A 138 -2.06 -6.98 3.31
CA TYR A 138 -1.01 -6.57 2.38
C TYR A 138 0.29 -7.36 2.47
N LEU A 139 0.49 -8.18 3.51
CA LEU A 139 1.72 -8.96 3.68
C LEU A 139 1.56 -10.40 3.21
N TYR A 140 0.44 -11.01 3.54
CA TYR A 140 0.09 -12.37 3.14
C TYR A 140 -0.92 -12.31 2.00
N ASN A 141 -1.09 -13.41 1.27
CA ASN A 141 -2.06 -13.46 0.19
C ASN A 141 -3.41 -12.89 0.64
N ALA A 142 -3.81 -11.78 0.03
CA ALA A 142 -5.05 -11.08 0.36
C ALA A 142 -6.30 -11.99 0.21
N GLY A 143 -6.25 -12.98 -0.68
CA GLY A 143 -7.26 -14.03 -0.81
C GLY A 143 -8.69 -13.57 -0.59
N PRO A 144 -9.36 -14.06 0.46
CA PRO A 144 -10.74 -13.67 0.77
C PRO A 144 -10.90 -12.21 1.21
N TYR A 145 -9.82 -11.54 1.62
CA TYR A 145 -9.80 -10.13 2.08
C TYR A 145 -9.40 -9.14 0.99
N TYR A 146 -9.36 -9.57 -0.27
CA TYR A 146 -8.88 -8.72 -1.37
C TYR A 146 -9.70 -7.43 -1.53
N VAL A 147 -11.02 -7.52 -1.46
CA VAL A 147 -11.91 -6.35 -1.52
C VAL A 147 -11.75 -5.46 -0.29
N ASP A 148 -11.56 -6.07 0.90
CA ASP A 148 -11.32 -5.32 2.14
C ASP A 148 -10.00 -4.56 2.08
N ALA A 149 -8.96 -5.15 1.46
CA ALA A 149 -7.68 -4.49 1.23
C ALA A 149 -7.83 -3.29 0.29
N ILE A 150 -8.55 -3.43 -0.82
CA ILE A 150 -8.84 -2.32 -1.75
C ILE A 150 -9.61 -1.21 -1.03
N LYS A 151 -10.64 -1.58 -0.28
CA LYS A 151 -11.47 -0.65 0.49
C LYS A 151 -10.65 0.11 1.54
N TYR A 152 -9.77 -0.59 2.28
CA TYR A 152 -8.91 0.02 3.28
C TYR A 152 -8.03 1.11 2.68
N MET A 153 -7.35 0.82 1.58
CA MET A 153 -6.50 1.81 0.90
C MET A 153 -7.34 2.97 0.35
N ALA A 154 -8.49 2.69 -0.27
CA ALA A 154 -9.40 3.72 -0.77
C ALA A 154 -9.90 4.65 0.35
N GLN A 155 -10.29 4.11 1.50
CA GLN A 155 -10.71 4.89 2.67
C GLN A 155 -9.56 5.72 3.25
N SER A 156 -8.35 5.18 3.23
CA SER A 156 -7.15 5.87 3.76
C SER A 156 -6.74 7.06 2.91
N ILE A 157 -6.91 6.98 1.59
CA ILE A 157 -6.56 8.04 0.62
C ILE A 157 -7.73 9.01 0.42
N TYR A 158 -8.96 8.50 0.34
CA TYR A 158 -10.17 9.26 0.02
C TYR A 158 -11.26 9.09 1.09
N PRO A 159 -11.03 9.50 2.35
CA PRO A 159 -12.00 9.29 3.43
C PRO A 159 -13.34 10.02 3.17
N ASP A 160 -13.33 11.13 2.47
CA ASP A 160 -14.53 11.89 2.11
C ASP A 160 -15.46 11.13 1.15
N ILE A 161 -14.92 10.20 0.36
CA ILE A 161 -15.66 9.40 -0.62
C ILE A 161 -16.09 8.05 -0.06
N TYR A 162 -15.18 7.37 0.67
CA TYR A 162 -15.38 5.99 1.13
C TYR A 162 -15.64 5.86 2.62
N GLY A 163 -15.59 6.98 3.36
CA GLY A 163 -15.67 6.99 4.82
C GLY A 163 -14.33 6.74 5.50
N GLU A 164 -14.27 7.06 6.78
CA GLU A 164 -13.07 6.85 7.59
C GLU A 164 -12.77 5.36 7.79
N VAL A 165 -11.50 5.05 7.95
CA VAL A 165 -11.05 3.70 8.29
C VAL A 165 -11.45 3.42 9.75
N GLU A 166 -12.16 2.32 9.98
CA GLU A 166 -12.28 1.79 11.35
C GLU A 166 -10.89 1.31 11.80
N GLU A 167 -10.42 1.76 12.96
CA GLU A 167 -9.06 1.46 13.44
C GLU A 167 -8.78 -0.05 13.46
N THR A 168 -7.99 -0.51 12.50
CA THR A 168 -7.55 -1.92 12.38
C THR A 168 -6.03 -2.06 12.46
N PHE A 169 -5.32 -0.95 12.63
CA PHE A 169 -3.86 -0.93 12.76
C PHE A 169 -3.45 -0.61 14.19
#